data_025e240387feba181148a73210a97291
#
_entry.id   025e240387feba181148a73210a97291
#
_cell.length_a   1.000
_cell.length_b   1.000
_cell.length_c   1.000
_cell.angle_alpha   90.00
_cell.angle_beta   90.00
_cell.angle_gamma   90.00
#
_symmetry.space_group_name_H-M   'P 1'
#
loop_
_entity.id
_entity.type
_entity.pdbx_description
1 polymer ?
#
loop_
_entity_poly.entity_id
_entity_poly.type
_entity_poly.pdbx_seq_one_letter_code
_entity_poly.pdbx_strand_id
1 'polypeptide(L)'
;MSAIAAAARYGEPDIGLIAYADIEDSVHAIRRVTTIPLIVDCDTGYGDVANVVRTVRGMELLGVAAVQLEDQAWPKRCGHMDNKIVESREL
;
A
#
# COMPACT_ATOMS: atom_id res chain seq x y z
N MET A 1 -3.84 6.86 -4.91
CA MET A 1 -4.65 5.62 -4.88
C MET A 1 -4.67 5.10 -3.46
N SER A 2 -5.78 4.65 -2.97
CA SER A 2 -5.93 4.20 -1.59
C SER A 2 -6.07 2.68 -1.49
N ALA A 3 -5.79 2.13 -0.30
CA ALA A 3 -5.99 0.72 -0.01
C ALA A 3 -7.46 0.30 -0.16
N ILE A 4 -8.39 1.19 0.21
CA ILE A 4 -9.83 0.94 0.05
C ILE A 4 -10.21 0.81 -1.43
N ALA A 5 -9.66 1.66 -2.29
CA ALA A 5 -9.92 1.59 -3.73
C ALA A 5 -9.38 0.29 -4.34
N ALA A 6 -8.18 -0.14 -3.93
CA ALA A 6 -7.62 -1.40 -4.37
C ALA A 6 -8.45 -2.59 -3.85
N ALA A 7 -8.84 -2.56 -2.59
CA ALA A 7 -9.67 -3.60 -1.99
C ALA A 7 -11.01 -3.72 -2.72
N ALA A 8 -11.65 -2.59 -3.05
CA ALA A 8 -12.90 -2.59 -3.81
C ALA A 8 -12.73 -3.20 -5.19
N ARG A 9 -11.62 -2.94 -5.88
CA ARG A 9 -11.31 -3.52 -7.19
C ARG A 9 -11.28 -5.05 -7.15
N TYR A 10 -10.72 -5.62 -6.09
CA TYR A 10 -10.56 -7.06 -5.93
C TYR A 10 -11.67 -7.72 -5.10
N GLY A 11 -12.63 -6.94 -4.60
CA GLY A 11 -13.72 -7.45 -3.78
C GLY A 11 -13.30 -7.89 -2.38
N GLU A 12 -12.20 -7.33 -1.84
CA GLU A 12 -11.64 -7.70 -0.54
C GLU A 12 -11.82 -6.58 0.48
N PRO A 13 -11.95 -6.91 1.78
CA PRO A 13 -11.97 -5.89 2.83
C PRO A 13 -10.58 -5.27 3.06
N ASP A 14 -10.55 -4.04 3.59
CA ASP A 14 -9.30 -3.33 3.88
C ASP A 14 -8.69 -3.78 5.23
N ILE A 15 -8.18 -5.01 5.26
CA ILE A 15 -7.52 -5.62 6.41
C ILE A 15 -6.18 -6.27 6.03
N GLY A 16 -5.50 -5.74 5.01
CA GLY A 16 -4.19 -6.22 4.60
C GLY A 16 -4.22 -7.45 3.70
N LEU A 17 -5.33 -7.74 3.03
CA LEU A 17 -5.44 -8.86 2.09
C LEU A 17 -4.84 -8.55 0.72
N ILE A 18 -4.70 -7.27 0.40
CA ILE A 18 -4.11 -6.82 -0.87
C ILE A 18 -2.59 -6.92 -0.78
N ALA A 19 -1.97 -7.54 -1.76
CA ALA A 19 -0.52 -7.71 -1.84
C ALA A 19 0.12 -6.68 -2.77
N TYR A 20 1.47 -6.61 -2.76
CA TYR A 20 2.22 -5.69 -3.61
C TYR A 20 1.86 -5.83 -5.08
N ALA A 21 1.74 -7.05 -5.60
CA ALA A 21 1.42 -7.29 -7.01
C ALA A 21 0.07 -6.68 -7.40
N ASP A 22 -0.90 -6.67 -6.49
CA ASP A 22 -2.21 -6.07 -6.73
C ASP A 22 -2.11 -4.55 -6.86
N ILE A 23 -1.31 -3.93 -6.01
CA ILE A 23 -1.06 -2.48 -6.07
C ILE A 23 -0.28 -2.12 -7.33
N GLU A 24 0.75 -2.87 -7.66
CA GLU A 24 1.52 -2.67 -8.90
C GLU A 24 0.63 -2.71 -10.12
N ASP A 25 -0.24 -3.71 -10.22
CA ASP A 25 -1.19 -3.85 -11.32
C ASP A 25 -2.16 -2.67 -11.39
N SER A 26 -2.65 -2.21 -10.24
CA SER A 26 -3.55 -1.05 -10.17
C SER A 26 -2.85 0.24 -10.62
N VAL A 27 -1.59 0.45 -10.24
CA VAL A 27 -0.80 1.61 -10.67
C VAL A 27 -0.58 1.57 -12.18
N HIS A 28 -0.25 0.41 -12.75
CA HIS A 28 -0.13 0.24 -14.19
C HIS A 28 -1.42 0.63 -14.91
N ALA A 29 -2.57 0.19 -14.40
CA ALA A 29 -3.86 0.52 -15.00
C ALA A 29 -4.13 2.03 -15.00
N ILE A 30 -3.80 2.72 -13.91
CA ILE A 30 -3.94 4.18 -13.81
C ILE A 30 -2.99 4.87 -14.78
N ARG A 31 -1.73 4.43 -14.86
CA ARG A 31 -0.73 5.03 -15.74
C ARG A 31 -1.05 4.92 -17.23
N ARG A 32 -1.89 3.99 -17.62
CA ARG A 32 -2.36 3.89 -19.01
C ARG A 32 -3.23 5.07 -19.44
N VAL A 33 -3.89 5.73 -18.50
CA VAL A 33 -4.90 6.74 -18.79
C VAL A 33 -4.53 8.14 -18.32
N THR A 34 -3.46 8.29 -17.53
CA THR A 34 -3.09 9.61 -17.00
C THR A 34 -1.60 9.69 -16.69
N THR A 35 -1.05 10.91 -16.75
CA THR A 35 0.32 11.23 -16.38
C THR A 35 0.39 12.12 -15.13
N ILE A 36 -0.73 12.38 -14.47
CA ILE A 36 -0.75 13.19 -13.25
C ILE A 36 0.10 12.52 -12.15
N PRO A 37 0.70 13.29 -11.23
CA PRO A 37 1.42 12.72 -10.10
C PRO A 37 0.51 11.83 -9.25
N LEU A 38 1.01 10.64 -8.88
CA LEU A 38 0.29 9.69 -8.05
C LEU A 38 0.89 9.62 -6.65
N ILE A 39 0.02 9.61 -5.65
CA ILE A 39 0.35 9.21 -4.28
C ILE A 39 -0.33 7.86 -4.07
N VAL A 40 0.44 6.86 -3.67
CA VAL A 40 -0.05 5.49 -3.51
C VAL A 40 0.04 5.06 -2.05
N ASP A 41 -1.07 4.57 -1.53
CA ASP A 41 -1.12 3.94 -0.21
C ASP A 41 -0.64 2.50 -0.34
N CYS A 42 0.46 2.18 0.32
CA CYS A 42 1.10 0.86 0.29
C CYS A 42 0.94 0.11 1.61
N ASP A 43 -0.11 0.36 2.36
CA ASP A 43 -0.38 -0.28 3.65
C ASP A 43 0.85 -0.22 4.57
N THR A 44 1.30 -1.37 5.09
CA THR A 44 2.52 -1.45 5.93
C THR A 44 3.77 -1.83 5.12
N GLY A 45 3.68 -1.85 3.79
CA GLY A 45 4.78 -2.16 2.88
C GLY A 45 4.80 -3.61 2.37
N TYR A 46 3.74 -4.38 2.66
CA TYR A 46 3.51 -5.75 2.15
C TYR A 46 4.53 -6.78 2.63
N GLY A 47 4.89 -6.68 3.90
CA GLY A 47 5.72 -7.68 4.56
C GLY A 47 6.68 -7.06 5.57
N ASP A 48 7.84 -7.67 5.73
CA ASP A 48 8.88 -7.22 6.63
C ASP A 48 9.83 -6.23 5.93
N VAL A 49 10.91 -5.84 6.57
CA VAL A 49 11.84 -4.79 6.11
C VAL A 49 12.24 -4.97 4.65
N ALA A 50 12.64 -6.17 4.24
CA ALA A 50 13.04 -6.45 2.85
C ALA A 50 11.87 -6.22 1.87
N ASN A 51 10.65 -6.53 2.29
CA ASN A 51 9.46 -6.30 1.48
C ASN A 51 9.14 -4.81 1.34
N VAL A 52 9.33 -4.04 2.40
CA VAL A 52 9.15 -2.58 2.36
C VAL A 52 10.12 -1.95 1.35
N VAL A 53 11.39 -2.35 1.39
CA VAL A 53 12.40 -1.87 0.44
C VAL A 53 11.99 -2.20 -1.00
N ARG A 54 11.55 -3.42 -1.25
CA ARG A 54 11.06 -3.84 -2.57
C ARG A 54 9.87 -3.01 -3.02
N THR A 55 8.93 -2.77 -2.12
CA THR A 55 7.72 -1.99 -2.41
C THR A 55 8.07 -0.56 -2.82
N VAL A 56 8.92 0.12 -2.04
CA VAL A 56 9.33 1.50 -2.32
C VAL A 56 10.09 1.58 -3.66
N ARG A 57 11.02 0.67 -3.90
CA ARG A 57 11.77 0.62 -5.17
C ARG A 57 10.86 0.34 -6.35
N GLY A 58 9.92 -0.57 -6.21
CA GLY A 58 8.94 -0.88 -7.25
C GLY A 58 8.07 0.30 -7.60
N MET A 59 7.58 1.02 -6.61
CA MET A 59 6.78 2.24 -6.82
C MET A 59 7.61 3.34 -7.48
N GLU A 60 8.87 3.50 -7.10
CA GLU A 60 9.78 4.45 -7.74
C GLU A 60 9.97 4.14 -9.23
N LEU A 61 10.18 2.87 -9.58
CA LEU A 61 10.31 2.44 -10.97
C LEU A 61 9.03 2.67 -11.78
N LEU A 62 7.87 2.63 -11.14
CA LEU A 62 6.58 2.93 -11.77
C LEU A 62 6.32 4.43 -11.91
N GLY A 63 7.23 5.28 -11.44
CA GLY A 63 7.09 6.73 -11.54
C GLY A 63 6.06 7.33 -10.58
N VAL A 64 5.79 6.65 -9.47
CA VAL A 64 4.90 7.17 -8.42
C VAL A 64 5.58 8.35 -7.73
N ALA A 65 4.84 9.43 -7.51
CA ALA A 65 5.37 10.66 -6.91
C ALA A 65 5.65 10.52 -5.41
N ALA A 66 4.81 9.75 -4.70
CA ALA A 66 4.97 9.49 -3.27
C ALA A 66 4.26 8.20 -2.88
N VAL A 67 4.73 7.58 -1.81
CA VAL A 67 4.06 6.45 -1.17
C VAL A 67 3.68 6.81 0.25
N GLN A 68 2.57 6.28 0.72
CA GLN A 68 2.15 6.35 2.10
C GLN A 68 2.32 4.97 2.72
N LEU A 69 3.01 4.90 3.85
CA LEU A 69 3.22 3.66 4.59
C LEU A 69 2.65 3.85 6.01
N GLU A 70 1.99 2.83 6.51
CA GLU A 70 1.47 2.81 7.87
C GLU A 70 2.43 2.05 8.79
N ASP A 71 2.51 2.47 10.03
CA ASP A 71 3.33 1.84 11.06
C ASP A 71 2.56 0.85 11.94
N GLN A 72 1.43 0.34 11.44
CA GLN A 72 0.69 -0.69 12.15
C GLN A 72 1.44 -2.01 12.19
N ALA A 73 1.36 -2.72 13.31
CA ALA A 73 1.78 -4.11 13.38
C ALA A 73 0.79 -5.00 12.60
N TRP A 74 1.29 -6.06 12.02
CA TRP A 74 0.45 -7.03 11.30
C TRP A 74 -0.34 -7.92 12.29
N PRO A 75 -1.61 -8.25 12.00
CA PRO A 75 -2.40 -7.88 10.83
C PRO A 75 -2.92 -6.44 10.89
N LYS A 76 -2.90 -5.78 9.72
CA LYS A 76 -3.33 -4.40 9.54
C LYS A 76 -4.84 -4.28 9.62
N ARG A 77 -5.33 -3.13 10.15
CA ARG A 77 -6.74 -2.75 10.12
C ARG A 77 -6.87 -1.35 9.52
N CYS A 78 -8.03 -1.07 8.91
CA CYS A 78 -8.35 0.27 8.44
C CYS A 78 -8.19 1.29 9.58
N GLY A 79 -7.67 2.48 9.29
CA GLY A 79 -7.44 3.53 10.28
C GLY A 79 -8.67 3.96 11.07
N HIS A 80 -9.87 3.67 10.56
CA HIS A 80 -11.14 3.96 11.23
C HIS A 80 -11.65 2.79 12.09
N MET A 81 -10.96 1.65 12.10
CA MET A 81 -11.31 0.48 12.92
C MET A 81 -10.56 0.51 14.25
N ASP A 82 -11.15 -0.14 15.27
CA ASP A 82 -10.52 -0.31 16.59
C ASP A 82 -9.47 -1.42 16.59
N ASN A 83 -8.70 -1.49 17.67
CA ASN A 83 -7.70 -2.54 17.93
C ASN A 83 -6.54 -2.60 16.93
N LYS A 84 -6.22 -1.49 16.28
CA LYS A 84 -4.96 -1.40 15.50
C LYS A 84 -3.76 -1.27 16.46
N ILE A 85 -2.64 -1.87 16.07
CA ILE A 85 -1.38 -1.85 16.83
C ILE A 85 -0.30 -1.24 15.93
N VAL A 86 0.48 -0.30 16.45
CA VAL A 86 1.59 0.31 15.72
C VAL A 86 2.93 -0.24 16.16
N GLU A 87 3.91 -0.21 15.26
CA GLU A 87 5.27 -0.63 15.55
C GLU A 87 6.00 0.38 16.44
N SER A 88 6.93 -0.12 17.25
CA SER A 88 7.78 0.74 18.06
C SER A 88 8.79 1.50 17.20
N ARG A 89 9.05 2.76 17.57
CA ARG A 89 10.08 3.57 16.91
C ARG A 89 11.49 3.03 17.12
N GLU A 90 11.69 2.18 18.10
CA GLU A 90 13.01 1.64 18.48
C GLU A 90 13.37 0.35 17.74
N LEU A 91 12.52 -0.11 16.86
CA LEU A 91 12.77 -1.32 16.08
C LEU A 91 13.74 -1.07 14.91
#